data_bf16df3b2e5ad8737ba1352d6d2073a7
#
_entry.id   bf16df3b2e5ad8737ba1352d6d2073a7
#
_cell.length_a   1.000
_cell.length_b   1.000
_cell.length_c   1.000
_cell.angle_alpha   90.00
_cell.angle_beta   90.00
_cell.angle_gamma   90.00
#
_symmetry.space_group_name_H-M   'P 1'
#
loop_
_entity.id
_entity.type
_entity.pdbx_description
1 polymer ?
#
loop_
_entity_poly.entity_id
_entity_poly.type
_entity_poly.pdbx_seq_one_letter_code
_entity_poly.pdbx_strand_id
1 'polypeptide(L)'
;AYLPALRHVDGAEVVALASSRLESAKSAADEFGVSAAYDDWQEMLDKHSPDLVLIATPTDLHAPITLAALEQGAHVLCEKPTAMDAREASAMLDKAEALRRVHMIDHELRFNPNRAKVAEMIASGDLGEVRHVNIANIGASWADPAGRPKDDWWSLAEHGGGRLGANGSHQVD
;
A
#
# COMPACT_ATOMS: atom_id res chain seq x y z
N ALA A 1 8.54 -5.67 -1.56
CA ALA A 1 9.00 -4.44 -2.21
C ALA A 1 9.65 -3.48 -1.21
N TYR A 2 9.08 -3.24 -0.03
CA TYR A 2 9.53 -2.22 0.93
C TYR A 2 10.83 -2.54 1.66
N LEU A 3 11.00 -3.76 2.18
CA LEU A 3 12.16 -4.11 3.01
C LEU A 3 13.52 -3.83 2.34
N PRO A 4 13.73 -4.15 1.04
CA PRO A 4 14.95 -3.74 0.37
C PRO A 4 15.16 -2.22 0.31
N ALA A 5 14.08 -1.45 0.10
CA ALA A 5 14.16 0.01 0.01
C ALA A 5 14.44 0.66 1.38
N LEU A 6 13.85 0.14 2.46
CA LEU A 6 14.04 0.67 3.82
C LEU A 6 15.50 0.58 4.31
N ARG A 7 16.29 -0.34 3.77
CA ARG A 7 17.75 -0.39 4.05
C ARG A 7 18.52 0.86 3.62
N HIS A 8 17.94 1.68 2.75
CA HIS A 8 18.52 2.90 2.20
C HIS A 8 17.87 4.17 2.75
N VAL A 9 17.00 4.04 3.75
CA VAL A 9 16.35 5.18 4.41
C VAL A 9 17.02 5.45 5.75
N ASP A 10 17.78 6.54 5.82
CA ASP A 10 18.45 6.95 7.04
C ASP A 10 17.45 7.28 8.15
N GLY A 11 17.71 6.77 9.34
CA GLY A 11 16.84 7.01 10.50
C GLY A 11 15.60 6.14 10.58
N ALA A 12 15.40 5.18 9.67
CA ALA A 12 14.34 4.19 9.72
C ALA A 12 14.89 2.83 10.21
N GLU A 13 14.19 2.25 11.19
CA GLU A 13 14.48 0.91 11.70
C GLU A 13 13.22 0.05 11.59
N VAL A 14 13.35 -1.14 11.01
CA VAL A 14 12.24 -2.11 10.96
C VAL A 14 12.28 -2.94 12.24
N VAL A 15 11.37 -2.68 13.15
CA VAL A 15 11.35 -3.30 14.49
C VAL A 15 10.59 -4.62 14.52
N ALA A 16 9.61 -4.81 13.64
CA ALA A 16 8.80 -6.02 13.57
C ALA A 16 8.18 -6.23 12.19
N LEU A 17 7.84 -7.49 11.88
CA LEU A 17 7.11 -7.90 10.68
C LEU A 17 5.90 -8.76 11.05
N ALA A 18 4.79 -8.58 10.34
CA ALA A 18 3.64 -9.46 10.41
C ALA A 18 3.24 -9.97 9.02
N SER A 19 2.78 -11.20 8.96
CA SER A 19 2.26 -11.84 7.74
C SER A 19 1.20 -12.86 8.14
N SER A 20 0.25 -13.16 7.24
CA SER A 20 -0.78 -14.21 7.47
C SER A 20 -0.23 -15.61 7.80
N ARG A 21 1.08 -15.81 7.62
CA ARG A 21 1.78 -17.06 7.98
C ARG A 21 3.05 -16.70 8.73
N LEU A 22 3.19 -17.20 9.94
CA LEU A 22 4.35 -16.96 10.79
C LEU A 22 5.68 -17.35 10.11
N GLU A 23 5.69 -18.45 9.34
CA GLU A 23 6.88 -18.87 8.59
C GLU A 23 7.32 -17.83 7.56
N SER A 24 6.37 -17.20 6.88
CA SER A 24 6.67 -16.14 5.91
C SER A 24 7.22 -14.89 6.60
N ALA A 25 6.65 -14.53 7.75
CA ALA A 25 7.15 -13.41 8.56
C ALA A 25 8.56 -13.68 9.06
N LYS A 26 8.83 -14.88 9.60
CA LYS A 26 10.16 -15.29 10.07
C LYS A 26 11.20 -15.31 8.96
N SER A 27 10.86 -15.89 7.81
CA SER A 27 11.78 -15.95 6.66
C SER A 27 12.17 -14.54 6.19
N ALA A 28 11.21 -13.61 6.14
CA ALA A 28 11.51 -12.22 5.80
C ALA A 28 12.32 -11.52 6.91
N ALA A 29 12.01 -11.79 8.18
CA ALA A 29 12.74 -11.23 9.31
C ALA A 29 14.20 -11.66 9.30
N ASP A 30 14.47 -12.94 9.07
CA ASP A 30 15.82 -13.50 8.97
C ASP A 30 16.60 -12.88 7.78
N GLU A 31 15.96 -12.76 6.61
CA GLU A 31 16.57 -12.16 5.42
C GLU A 31 16.96 -10.69 5.63
N PHE A 32 16.12 -9.93 6.33
CA PHE A 32 16.28 -8.48 6.49
C PHE A 32 16.86 -8.06 7.85
N GLY A 33 17.14 -9.01 8.74
CA GLY A 33 17.75 -8.75 10.04
C GLY A 33 16.78 -8.12 11.05
N VAL A 34 15.48 -8.42 10.92
CA VAL A 34 14.44 -7.95 11.84
C VAL A 34 14.27 -8.95 12.97
N SER A 35 14.26 -8.50 14.22
CA SER A 35 14.29 -9.38 15.40
C SER A 35 12.94 -10.00 15.77
N ALA A 36 11.83 -9.44 15.28
CA ALA A 36 10.48 -9.82 15.67
C ALA A 36 9.59 -10.14 14.46
N ALA A 37 8.91 -11.29 14.51
CA ALA A 37 8.01 -11.76 13.46
C ALA A 37 6.72 -12.35 14.06
N TYR A 38 5.58 -11.99 13.46
CA TYR A 38 4.23 -12.30 13.94
C TYR A 38 3.36 -12.86 12.81
N ASP A 39 2.35 -13.65 13.15
CA ASP A 39 1.23 -14.01 12.28
C ASP A 39 -0.07 -13.24 12.64
N ASP A 40 -0.01 -12.46 13.70
CA ASP A 40 -1.06 -11.54 14.13
C ASP A 40 -0.52 -10.10 14.17
N TRP A 41 -1.05 -9.24 13.31
CA TRP A 41 -0.67 -7.84 13.23
C TRP A 41 -1.12 -7.03 14.46
N GLN A 42 -2.20 -7.43 15.13
CA GLN A 42 -2.68 -6.78 16.36
C GLN A 42 -1.69 -7.01 17.49
N GLU A 43 -1.27 -8.26 17.67
CA GLU A 43 -0.23 -8.60 18.64
C GLU A 43 1.08 -7.85 18.38
N MET A 44 1.47 -7.72 17.10
CA MET A 44 2.65 -6.94 16.71
C MET A 44 2.51 -5.47 17.12
N LEU A 45 1.39 -4.83 16.81
CA LEU A 45 1.15 -3.42 17.17
C LEU A 45 1.18 -3.22 18.69
N ASP A 46 0.51 -4.08 19.45
CA ASP A 46 0.43 -3.99 20.90
C ASP A 46 1.80 -4.11 21.59
N LYS A 47 2.68 -4.96 21.04
CA LYS A 47 4.00 -5.20 21.62
C LYS A 47 5.05 -4.17 21.26
N HIS A 48 4.97 -3.57 20.09
CA HIS A 48 6.05 -2.71 19.58
C HIS A 48 5.71 -1.23 19.58
N SER A 49 4.42 -0.85 19.53
CA SER A 49 3.97 0.55 19.45
C SER A 49 4.82 1.38 18.48
N PRO A 50 4.91 1.00 17.19
CA PRO A 50 5.82 1.63 16.25
C PRO A 50 5.40 3.07 15.93
N ASP A 51 6.38 3.94 15.58
CA ASP A 51 6.09 5.30 15.13
C ASP A 51 5.39 5.34 13.77
N LEU A 52 5.68 4.35 12.91
CA LEU A 52 5.12 4.22 11.56
C LEU A 52 4.74 2.77 11.29
N VAL A 53 3.54 2.58 10.76
CA VAL A 53 3.07 1.28 10.24
C VAL A 53 2.98 1.33 8.72
N LEU A 54 3.66 0.39 8.07
CA LEU A 54 3.62 0.19 6.64
C LEU A 54 2.70 -1.00 6.34
N ILE A 55 1.63 -0.78 5.58
CA ILE A 55 0.58 -1.76 5.32
C ILE A 55 0.65 -2.21 3.86
N ALA A 56 0.96 -3.49 3.66
CA ALA A 56 1.07 -4.12 2.34
C ALA A 56 0.29 -5.45 2.28
N THR A 57 -0.86 -5.47 2.88
CA THR A 57 -1.80 -6.60 2.96
C THR A 57 -2.77 -6.62 1.78
N PRO A 58 -3.66 -7.62 1.66
CA PRO A 58 -4.87 -7.49 0.85
C PRO A 58 -5.72 -6.29 1.27
N THR A 59 -6.48 -5.72 0.32
CA THR A 59 -7.17 -4.43 0.49
C THR A 59 -8.20 -4.43 1.62
N ASP A 60 -8.87 -5.55 1.86
CA ASP A 60 -9.84 -5.73 2.95
C ASP A 60 -9.25 -5.51 4.35
N LEU A 61 -7.93 -5.64 4.48
CA LEU A 61 -7.21 -5.40 5.74
C LEU A 61 -6.65 -3.97 5.86
N HIS A 62 -6.70 -3.15 4.82
CA HIS A 62 -6.13 -1.79 4.86
C HIS A 62 -6.81 -0.92 5.92
N ALA A 63 -8.14 -0.82 5.90
CA ALA A 63 -8.88 0.02 6.84
C ALA A 63 -8.74 -0.47 8.29
N PRO A 64 -8.99 -1.75 8.64
CA PRO A 64 -8.87 -2.18 10.03
C PRO A 64 -7.45 -1.99 10.60
N ILE A 65 -6.39 -2.30 9.83
CA ILE A 65 -5.01 -2.10 10.31
C ILE A 65 -4.69 -0.61 10.45
N THR A 66 -5.08 0.21 9.47
CA THR A 66 -4.85 1.67 9.52
C THR A 66 -5.51 2.29 10.75
N LEU A 67 -6.78 1.98 10.99
CA LEU A 67 -7.52 2.53 12.13
C LEU A 67 -6.90 2.13 13.47
N ALA A 68 -6.49 0.88 13.62
CA ALA A 68 -5.82 0.40 14.83
C ALA A 68 -4.44 1.04 15.03
N ALA A 69 -3.64 1.16 13.98
CA ALA A 69 -2.33 1.81 14.04
C ALA A 69 -2.44 3.29 14.44
N LEU A 70 -3.39 4.02 13.84
CA LEU A 70 -3.65 5.41 14.17
C LEU A 70 -4.12 5.59 15.64
N GLU A 71 -4.95 4.68 16.15
CA GLU A 71 -5.39 4.69 17.56
C GLU A 71 -4.25 4.50 18.54
N GLN A 72 -3.25 3.70 18.17
CA GLN A 72 -2.03 3.53 18.96
C GLN A 72 -1.02 4.68 18.77
N GLY A 73 -1.35 5.65 17.93
CA GLY A 73 -0.53 6.84 17.73
C GLY A 73 0.52 6.72 16.64
N ALA A 74 0.51 5.68 15.84
CA ALA A 74 1.41 5.52 14.70
C ALA A 74 1.02 6.44 13.53
N HIS A 75 2.01 6.78 12.71
CA HIS A 75 1.79 7.23 11.34
C HIS A 75 1.53 6.02 10.43
N VAL A 76 0.94 6.23 9.26
CA VAL A 76 0.59 5.13 8.36
C VAL A 76 1.01 5.40 6.92
N LEU A 77 1.69 4.44 6.31
CA LEU A 77 1.86 4.33 4.86
C LEU A 77 1.13 3.06 4.40
N CYS A 78 0.05 3.23 3.65
CA CYS A 78 -0.79 2.14 3.21
C CYS A 78 -0.69 1.92 1.70
N GLU A 79 -0.61 0.68 1.27
CA GLU A 79 -0.67 0.30 -0.14
C GLU A 79 -2.01 0.71 -0.79
N LYS A 80 -1.95 0.83 -2.10
CA LYS A 80 -3.13 1.04 -2.96
C LYS A 80 -3.80 -0.32 -3.30
N PRO A 81 -5.09 -0.35 -3.61
CA PRO A 81 -6.04 0.76 -3.46
C PRO A 81 -6.28 1.07 -1.98
N THR A 82 -6.68 2.30 -1.67
CA THR A 82 -6.77 2.81 -0.29
C THR A 82 -7.59 1.91 0.63
N ALA A 83 -8.75 1.46 0.19
CA ALA A 83 -9.71 0.69 0.97
C ALA A 83 -10.67 -0.06 0.05
N MET A 84 -11.59 -0.83 0.60
CA MET A 84 -12.61 -1.55 -0.16
C MET A 84 -13.66 -0.61 -0.78
N ASP A 85 -13.96 0.49 -0.11
CA ASP A 85 -14.91 1.50 -0.58
C ASP A 85 -14.55 2.91 -0.07
N ALA A 86 -15.30 3.92 -0.56
CA ALA A 86 -15.10 5.31 -0.19
C ALA A 86 -15.42 5.59 1.29
N ARG A 87 -16.33 4.83 1.91
CA ARG A 87 -16.70 4.99 3.32
C ARG A 87 -15.55 4.56 4.22
N GLU A 88 -14.88 3.46 3.93
CA GLU A 88 -13.68 3.03 4.65
C GLU A 88 -12.56 4.05 4.48
N ALA A 89 -12.30 4.49 3.24
CA ALA A 89 -11.27 5.50 2.95
C ALA A 89 -11.53 6.82 3.71
N SER A 90 -12.78 7.28 3.77
CA SER A 90 -13.14 8.47 4.56
C SER A 90 -12.90 8.25 6.05
N ALA A 91 -13.27 7.10 6.60
CA ALA A 91 -13.03 6.80 8.01
C ALA A 91 -11.53 6.79 8.37
N MET A 92 -10.68 6.27 7.48
CA MET A 92 -9.21 6.32 7.65
C MET A 92 -8.70 7.75 7.66
N LEU A 93 -9.15 8.59 6.71
CA LEU A 93 -8.76 10.00 6.62
C LEU A 93 -9.21 10.78 7.86
N ASP A 94 -10.51 10.72 8.20
CA ASP A 94 -11.09 11.42 9.34
C ASP A 94 -10.35 11.07 10.65
N LYS A 95 -10.00 9.78 10.83
CA LYS A 95 -9.25 9.33 11.99
C LYS A 95 -7.83 9.89 12.02
N ALA A 96 -7.13 9.87 10.89
CA ALA A 96 -5.77 10.39 10.79
C ALA A 96 -5.72 11.90 11.09
N GLU A 97 -6.67 12.67 10.55
CA GLU A 97 -6.80 14.10 10.79
C GLU A 97 -7.13 14.40 12.25
N ALA A 98 -8.11 13.70 12.84
CA ALA A 98 -8.51 13.87 14.24
C ALA A 98 -7.35 13.62 15.21
N LEU A 99 -6.52 12.62 14.93
CA LEU A 99 -5.35 12.25 15.72
C LEU A 99 -4.07 12.99 15.31
N ARG A 100 -4.13 13.84 14.27
CA ARG A 100 -2.98 14.57 13.71
C ARG A 100 -1.81 13.64 13.36
N ARG A 101 -2.13 12.53 12.70
CA ARG A 101 -1.13 11.59 12.21
C ARG A 101 -0.94 11.71 10.70
N VAL A 102 0.28 11.51 10.26
CA VAL A 102 0.56 11.44 8.82
C VAL A 102 -0.05 10.14 8.29
N HIS A 103 -0.82 10.26 7.23
CA HIS A 103 -1.45 9.16 6.55
C HIS A 103 -1.19 9.31 5.04
N MET A 104 -0.58 8.32 4.44
CA MET A 104 -0.18 8.36 3.03
C MET A 104 -0.57 7.05 2.34
N ILE A 105 -1.08 7.17 1.12
CA ILE A 105 -1.31 6.01 0.25
C ILE A 105 -0.14 5.89 -0.72
N ASP A 106 0.39 4.65 -0.87
CA ASP A 106 1.55 4.40 -1.71
C ASP A 106 1.17 4.31 -3.20
N HIS A 107 0.99 5.46 -3.80
CA HIS A 107 0.94 5.63 -5.25
C HIS A 107 2.35 5.89 -5.79
N GLU A 108 3.23 4.89 -5.69
CA GLU A 108 4.65 5.00 -6.01
C GLU A 108 4.94 5.48 -7.43
N LEU A 109 4.00 5.28 -8.36
CA LEU A 109 4.16 5.76 -9.73
C LEU A 109 4.14 7.28 -9.87
N ARG A 110 3.70 8.02 -8.86
CA ARG A 110 3.88 9.49 -8.80
C ARG A 110 5.35 9.89 -8.88
N PHE A 111 6.23 9.08 -8.31
CA PHE A 111 7.67 9.31 -8.26
C PHE A 111 8.40 8.81 -9.52
N ASN A 112 7.67 8.25 -10.49
CA ASN A 112 8.26 7.91 -11.79
C ASN A 112 8.64 9.19 -12.55
N PRO A 113 9.90 9.35 -12.99
CA PRO A 113 10.38 10.59 -13.61
C PRO A 113 9.57 11.03 -14.84
N ASN A 114 9.09 10.08 -15.64
CA ASN A 114 8.31 10.39 -16.82
C ASN A 114 6.91 10.91 -16.45
N ARG A 115 6.27 10.33 -15.41
CA ARG A 115 4.96 10.81 -14.91
C ARG A 115 5.11 12.19 -14.26
N ALA A 116 6.13 12.38 -13.45
CA ALA A 116 6.44 13.69 -12.86
C ALA A 116 6.65 14.75 -13.94
N LYS A 117 7.36 14.42 -15.04
CA LYS A 117 7.54 15.33 -16.15
C LYS A 117 6.23 15.68 -16.87
N VAL A 118 5.35 14.70 -17.09
CA VAL A 118 4.03 14.96 -17.68
C VAL A 118 3.19 15.86 -16.77
N ALA A 119 3.18 15.61 -15.46
CA ALA A 119 2.49 16.47 -14.49
C ALA A 119 3.03 17.92 -14.50
N GLU A 120 4.34 18.09 -14.57
CA GLU A 120 4.99 19.41 -14.72
C GLU A 120 4.53 20.12 -16.00
N MET A 121 4.53 19.42 -17.15
CA MET A 121 4.11 19.99 -18.44
C MET A 121 2.64 20.38 -18.47
N ILE A 122 1.79 19.65 -17.76
CA ILE A 122 0.37 20.02 -17.58
C ILE A 122 0.27 21.27 -16.72
N ALA A 123 0.97 21.31 -15.59
CA ALA A 123 0.92 22.42 -14.64
C ALA A 123 1.51 23.72 -15.22
N SER A 124 2.56 23.63 -16.04
CA SER A 124 3.16 24.79 -16.74
C SER A 124 2.33 25.32 -17.91
N GLY A 125 1.36 24.53 -18.39
CA GLY A 125 0.57 24.85 -19.57
C GLY A 125 1.23 24.49 -20.91
N ASP A 126 2.38 23.81 -20.89
CA ASP A 126 3.12 23.41 -22.11
C ASP A 126 2.29 22.51 -23.02
N LEU A 127 1.33 21.77 -22.49
CA LEU A 127 0.39 20.92 -23.23
C LEU A 127 -0.92 21.65 -23.59
N GLY A 128 -1.09 22.91 -23.15
CA GLY A 128 -2.34 23.63 -23.27
C GLY A 128 -3.44 23.05 -22.38
N GLU A 129 -4.69 23.34 -22.73
CA GLU A 129 -5.85 22.78 -21.99
C GLU A 129 -6.03 21.29 -22.30
N VAL A 130 -5.88 20.44 -21.28
CA VAL A 130 -6.11 19.00 -21.43
C VAL A 130 -7.61 18.72 -21.56
N ARG A 131 -8.03 18.26 -22.74
CA ARG A 131 -9.44 17.98 -23.07
C ARG A 131 -9.81 16.51 -23.07
N HIS A 132 -8.83 15.65 -23.28
CA HIS A 132 -9.04 14.20 -23.33
C HIS A 132 -7.77 13.46 -22.94
N VAL A 133 -7.94 12.40 -22.16
CA VAL A 133 -6.87 11.47 -21.80
C VAL A 133 -7.27 10.06 -22.21
N ASN A 134 -6.42 9.37 -22.94
CA ASN A 134 -6.58 7.96 -23.27
C ASN A 134 -5.39 7.17 -22.74
N ILE A 135 -5.63 6.19 -21.88
CA ILE A 135 -4.60 5.34 -21.30
C ILE A 135 -4.83 3.92 -21.74
N ALA A 136 -3.86 3.34 -22.47
CA ALA A 136 -3.84 1.94 -22.84
C ALA A 136 -2.77 1.22 -22.04
N ASN A 137 -3.18 0.33 -21.13
CA ASN A 137 -2.28 -0.52 -20.36
C ASN A 137 -2.46 -1.97 -20.81
N ILE A 138 -1.51 -2.46 -21.62
CA ILE A 138 -1.54 -3.79 -22.19
C ILE A 138 -0.39 -4.61 -21.61
N GLY A 139 -0.72 -5.67 -20.88
CA GLY A 139 0.27 -6.56 -20.26
C GLY A 139 -0.10 -8.03 -20.45
N ALA A 140 0.92 -8.88 -20.54
CA ALA A 140 0.76 -10.33 -20.67
C ALA A 140 0.38 -11.02 -19.35
N SER A 141 0.59 -10.37 -18.20
CA SER A 141 0.21 -10.94 -16.91
C SER A 141 -1.29 -11.25 -16.88
N TRP A 142 -1.64 -12.49 -16.55
CA TRP A 142 -3.01 -13.00 -16.53
C TRP A 142 -3.65 -13.22 -17.91
N ALA A 143 -2.89 -13.16 -18.99
CA ALA A 143 -3.38 -13.53 -20.32
C ALA A 143 -3.74 -15.01 -20.41
N ASP A 144 -3.03 -15.87 -19.68
CA ASP A 144 -3.33 -17.30 -19.57
C ASP A 144 -4.10 -17.58 -18.26
N PRO A 145 -5.40 -17.95 -18.34
CA PRO A 145 -6.18 -18.31 -17.16
C PRO A 145 -5.65 -19.54 -16.42
N ALA A 146 -4.96 -20.46 -17.10
CA ALA A 146 -4.42 -21.67 -16.47
C ALA A 146 -3.20 -21.38 -15.59
N GLY A 147 -2.50 -20.28 -15.82
CA GLY A 147 -1.35 -19.83 -15.03
C GLY A 147 -1.72 -19.02 -13.79
N ARG A 148 -3.01 -18.79 -13.53
CA ARG A 148 -3.45 -18.03 -12.34
C ARG A 148 -3.49 -18.93 -11.12
N PRO A 149 -2.89 -18.52 -9.99
CA PRO A 149 -3.13 -19.20 -8.72
C PRO A 149 -4.63 -19.15 -8.38
N LYS A 150 -5.21 -20.30 -8.06
CA LYS A 150 -6.66 -20.38 -7.80
C LYS A 150 -7.06 -19.69 -6.49
N ASP A 151 -6.12 -19.57 -5.57
CA ASP A 151 -6.33 -19.03 -4.22
C ASP A 151 -5.60 -17.69 -4.03
N ASP A 152 -5.35 -16.98 -5.14
CA ASP A 152 -4.74 -15.65 -5.08
C ASP A 152 -5.81 -14.61 -4.73
N TRP A 153 -5.60 -13.88 -3.64
CA TRP A 153 -6.49 -12.79 -3.20
C TRP A 153 -6.78 -11.76 -4.30
N TRP A 154 -5.83 -11.57 -5.24
CA TRP A 154 -6.00 -10.71 -6.41
C TRP A 154 -7.17 -11.12 -7.32
N SER A 155 -7.61 -12.35 -7.23
CA SER A 155 -8.76 -12.89 -7.98
C SER A 155 -10.05 -12.86 -7.18
N LEU A 156 -10.02 -12.48 -5.91
CA LEU A 156 -11.13 -12.51 -4.98
C LEU A 156 -11.66 -11.09 -4.71
N ALA A 157 -12.89 -10.81 -5.13
CA ALA A 157 -13.53 -9.50 -4.94
C ALA A 157 -13.70 -9.14 -3.45
N GLU A 158 -13.91 -10.14 -2.60
CA GLU A 158 -14.05 -10.00 -1.14
C GLU A 158 -12.77 -9.47 -0.46
N HIS A 159 -11.60 -9.65 -1.09
CA HIS A 159 -10.32 -9.14 -0.62
C HIS A 159 -9.86 -7.88 -1.38
N GLY A 160 -10.76 -7.28 -2.17
CA GLY A 160 -10.43 -6.12 -2.99
C GLY A 160 -9.60 -6.43 -4.24
N GLY A 161 -9.61 -7.69 -4.67
CA GLY A 161 -8.92 -8.12 -5.89
C GLY A 161 -9.51 -7.49 -7.15
N GLY A 162 -8.75 -7.57 -8.23
CA GLY A 162 -9.14 -7.11 -9.55
C GLY A 162 -8.19 -6.09 -10.16
N ARG A 163 -8.11 -6.11 -11.49
CA ARG A 163 -7.19 -5.26 -12.26
C ARG A 163 -7.52 -3.77 -12.15
N LEU A 164 -8.79 -3.41 -12.00
CA LEU A 164 -9.20 -2.00 -11.93
C LEU A 164 -8.67 -1.36 -10.63
N GLY A 165 -8.89 -1.98 -9.47
CA GLY A 165 -8.34 -1.49 -8.20
C GLY A 165 -6.82 -1.50 -8.20
N ALA A 166 -6.22 -2.63 -8.59
CA ALA A 166 -4.78 -2.82 -8.53
C ALA A 166 -3.98 -1.92 -9.47
N ASN A 167 -4.46 -1.67 -10.71
CA ASN A 167 -3.74 -0.89 -11.71
C ASN A 167 -4.45 0.41 -12.07
N GLY A 168 -5.79 0.44 -12.05
CA GLY A 168 -6.57 1.62 -12.41
C GLY A 168 -6.36 2.77 -11.42
N SER A 169 -6.19 2.48 -10.14
CA SER A 169 -5.88 3.48 -9.12
C SER A 169 -4.64 4.31 -9.46
N HIS A 170 -3.57 3.67 -9.94
CA HIS A 170 -2.37 4.36 -10.41
C HIS A 170 -2.56 5.23 -11.67
N GLN A 171 -3.62 5.01 -12.44
CA GLN A 171 -3.88 5.79 -13.66
C GLN A 171 -4.76 7.01 -13.36
N VAL A 172 -5.54 6.94 -12.28
CA VAL A 172 -6.41 8.02 -11.83
C VAL A 172 -5.66 8.99 -10.92
N ASP A 173 -4.66 8.48 -10.18
CA ASP A 173 -3.75 9.26 -9.35
C ASP A 173 -2.86 10.19 -10.16
#